data_04feb784123461eaf6b2973a70c75735
#
_entry.id   04feb784123461eaf6b2973a70c75735
#
_cell.length_a   1.000
_cell.length_b   1.000
_cell.length_c   1.000
_cell.angle_alpha   90.00
_cell.angle_beta   90.00
_cell.angle_gamma   90.00
#
_symmetry.space_group_name_H-M   'P 1'
#
loop_
_entity.id
_entity.type
_entity.pdbx_description
1 polymer ?
#
loop_
_entity_poly.entity_id
_entity_poly.type
_entity_poly.pdbx_seq_one_letter_code
_entity_poly.pdbx_strand_id
1 'polypeptide(L)'
;KGRPVHIVVDRQHTMANDLIERLETQSEYKGVFISAEDAMIACDFNTLLIVVDVNRPGYVESAALLESINKIAVIDHHRRAADYIENAVVSLHEPYASSASELVSELLQYLVPTSGILTCEAEAMLAGIYLDTKGFATRTGVRTFEAAAYLRRAGAESSDVKRLFQSSFDQYMERQKLISSARDCGQGVIFAITGEEVDRIAAAQAADELLSIIGTHASVVAFRSGNDMAVSARAAGHVNVQLLMERLGGGGNHSAAGAQLKNTTPEEADKLITDAIRGYFDDQRTEKQDDNK
;
A
#
# COMPACT_ATOMS: atom_id res chain seq x y z
N LYS A 1 -20.15 -3.82 20.46
CA LYS A 1 -21.01 -3.48 21.60
C LYS A 1 -22.41 -4.10 21.42
N GLY A 2 -22.47 -5.44 21.43
CA GLY A 2 -23.71 -6.21 21.36
C GLY A 2 -24.30 -6.39 19.96
N ARG A 3 -23.59 -6.01 18.90
CA ARG A 3 -23.96 -6.34 17.51
C ARG A 3 -22.94 -7.31 16.93
N PRO A 4 -23.36 -8.33 16.19
CA PRO A 4 -22.44 -9.16 15.41
C PRO A 4 -21.67 -8.28 14.42
N VAL A 5 -20.38 -8.50 14.33
CA VAL A 5 -19.50 -7.83 13.36
C VAL A 5 -18.54 -8.85 12.79
N HIS A 6 -18.30 -8.75 11.50
CA HIS A 6 -17.32 -9.57 10.80
C HIS A 6 -16.42 -8.69 9.95
N ILE A 7 -15.18 -9.11 9.80
CA ILE A 7 -14.20 -8.51 8.90
C ILE A 7 -13.92 -9.55 7.82
N VAL A 8 -14.23 -9.18 6.58
CA VAL A 8 -14.02 -10.06 5.43
C VAL A 8 -12.60 -9.89 4.94
N VAL A 9 -11.87 -10.98 4.85
CA VAL A 9 -10.47 -10.98 4.41
C VAL A 9 -10.09 -12.29 3.74
N ASP A 10 -9.37 -12.20 2.63
CA ASP A 10 -8.70 -13.33 2.02
C ASP A 10 -7.34 -13.57 2.70
N ARG A 11 -7.32 -14.57 3.59
CA ARG A 11 -6.11 -14.94 4.37
C ARG A 11 -4.96 -15.46 3.50
N GLN A 12 -5.21 -15.86 2.26
CA GLN A 12 -4.17 -16.37 1.36
C GLN A 12 -3.40 -15.24 0.67
N HIS A 13 -4.06 -14.09 0.48
CA HIS A 13 -3.50 -12.97 -0.30
C HIS A 13 -3.22 -11.72 0.55
N THR A 14 -3.73 -11.65 1.79
CA THR A 14 -3.49 -10.49 2.65
C THR A 14 -2.05 -10.46 3.19
N MET A 15 -1.48 -9.27 3.24
CA MET A 15 -0.19 -9.00 3.90
C MET A 15 -0.33 -8.71 5.40
N ALA A 16 -1.57 -8.67 5.91
CA ALA A 16 -1.88 -8.31 7.29
C ALA A 16 -2.01 -9.53 8.22
N ASN A 17 -1.58 -10.74 7.81
CA ASN A 17 -1.78 -11.96 8.59
C ASN A 17 -1.22 -11.86 10.00
N ASP A 18 -0.01 -11.34 10.19
CA ASP A 18 0.61 -11.19 11.51
C ASP A 18 -0.22 -10.26 12.43
N LEU A 19 -0.78 -9.19 11.86
CA LEU A 19 -1.67 -8.29 12.59
C LEU A 19 -2.99 -8.96 12.95
N ILE A 20 -3.57 -9.71 12.02
CA ILE A 20 -4.82 -10.44 12.22
C ILE A 20 -4.62 -11.51 13.29
N GLU A 21 -3.56 -12.31 13.24
CA GLU A 21 -3.24 -13.30 14.26
C GLU A 21 -3.07 -12.68 15.64
N ARG A 22 -2.42 -11.52 15.72
CA ARG A 22 -2.31 -10.77 16.97
C ARG A 22 -3.67 -10.30 17.50
N LEU A 23 -4.58 -9.83 16.64
CA LEU A 23 -5.93 -9.48 17.04
C LEU A 23 -6.74 -10.69 17.50
N GLU A 24 -6.62 -11.84 16.83
CA GLU A 24 -7.30 -13.09 17.18
C GLU A 24 -6.85 -13.68 18.52
N THR A 25 -5.75 -13.23 19.10
CA THR A 25 -5.39 -13.57 20.49
C THR A 25 -6.37 -12.98 21.51
N GLN A 26 -7.09 -11.91 21.15
CA GLN A 26 -8.11 -11.31 22.00
C GLN A 26 -9.42 -12.06 21.88
N SER A 27 -10.12 -12.22 23.01
CA SER A 27 -11.42 -12.94 23.06
C SER A 27 -12.48 -12.29 22.18
N GLU A 28 -12.43 -10.97 22.04
CA GLU A 28 -13.34 -10.12 21.27
C GLU A 28 -13.25 -10.35 19.77
N TYR A 29 -12.11 -10.86 19.28
CA TYR A 29 -11.85 -11.08 17.87
C TYR A 29 -11.99 -12.53 17.43
N LYS A 30 -12.38 -13.45 18.33
CA LYS A 30 -12.62 -14.85 17.96
C LYS A 30 -13.80 -14.96 16.99
N GLY A 31 -13.52 -15.45 15.78
CA GLY A 31 -14.52 -15.61 14.72
C GLY A 31 -15.00 -14.30 14.08
N VAL A 32 -14.26 -13.20 14.27
CA VAL A 32 -14.56 -11.92 13.62
C VAL A 32 -14.03 -11.89 12.17
N PHE A 33 -12.85 -12.45 11.93
CA PHE A 33 -12.29 -12.55 10.59
C PHE A 33 -12.85 -13.77 9.87
N ILE A 34 -13.53 -13.55 8.76
CA ILE A 34 -14.23 -14.61 8.00
C ILE A 34 -13.95 -14.48 6.50
N SER A 35 -14.21 -15.56 5.76
CA SER A 35 -14.15 -15.56 4.30
C SER A 35 -15.32 -14.78 3.69
N ALA A 36 -15.23 -14.46 2.41
CA ALA A 36 -16.32 -13.84 1.67
C ALA A 36 -17.56 -14.77 1.58
N GLU A 37 -17.33 -16.08 1.46
CA GLU A 37 -18.39 -17.10 1.43
C GLU A 37 -19.14 -17.17 2.76
N ASP A 38 -18.42 -17.19 3.88
CA ASP A 38 -19.03 -17.19 5.20
C ASP A 38 -19.80 -15.90 5.47
N ALA A 39 -19.29 -14.76 5.01
CA ALA A 39 -19.95 -13.48 5.11
C ALA A 39 -21.25 -13.42 4.30
N MET A 40 -21.30 -14.03 3.11
CA MET A 40 -22.52 -14.15 2.31
C MET A 40 -23.59 -14.99 3.01
N ILE A 41 -23.19 -15.98 3.81
CA ILE A 41 -24.13 -16.80 4.61
C ILE A 41 -24.60 -16.00 5.84
N ALA A 42 -23.73 -15.20 6.45
CA ALA A 42 -24.03 -14.47 7.69
C ALA A 42 -24.82 -13.18 7.46
N CYS A 43 -24.79 -12.60 6.26
CA CYS A 43 -25.46 -11.33 5.99
C CYS A 43 -26.98 -11.50 5.84
N ASP A 44 -27.72 -10.44 6.20
CA ASP A 44 -29.16 -10.32 6.05
C ASP A 44 -29.56 -8.92 5.53
N PHE A 45 -30.87 -8.66 5.41
CA PHE A 45 -31.38 -7.36 4.92
C PHE A 45 -31.09 -6.18 5.87
N ASN A 46 -30.70 -6.44 7.12
CA ASN A 46 -30.30 -5.41 8.08
C ASN A 46 -28.80 -5.15 8.11
N THR A 47 -28.03 -5.98 7.43
CA THR A 47 -26.56 -5.88 7.40
C THR A 47 -26.13 -4.53 6.81
N LEU A 48 -25.20 -3.88 7.47
CA LEU A 48 -24.45 -2.73 6.97
C LEU A 48 -23.09 -3.20 6.50
N LEU A 49 -22.81 -3.02 5.23
CA LEU A 49 -21.47 -3.21 4.66
C LEU A 49 -20.66 -1.93 4.84
N ILE A 50 -19.53 -2.02 5.52
CA ILE A 50 -18.58 -0.91 5.65
C ILE A 50 -17.38 -1.22 4.78
N VAL A 51 -17.20 -0.45 3.72
CA VAL A 51 -16.05 -0.51 2.81
C VAL A 51 -15.04 0.53 3.28
N VAL A 52 -13.81 0.09 3.54
CA VAL A 52 -12.73 0.97 4.02
C VAL A 52 -11.55 0.93 3.07
N ASP A 53 -10.88 2.07 2.91
CA ASP A 53 -9.64 2.24 2.15
C ASP A 53 -9.75 1.92 0.64
N VAL A 54 -10.95 1.86 0.13
CA VAL A 54 -11.24 1.67 -1.29
C VAL A 54 -12.59 2.30 -1.65
N ASN A 55 -12.68 2.89 -2.86
CA ASN A 55 -13.94 3.46 -3.36
C ASN A 55 -14.40 2.85 -4.68
N ARG A 56 -13.67 1.87 -5.23
CA ARG A 56 -13.96 1.26 -6.54
C ARG A 56 -14.49 -0.15 -6.37
N PRO A 57 -15.59 -0.53 -7.05
CA PRO A 57 -16.16 -1.88 -6.95
C PRO A 57 -15.18 -3.00 -7.31
N GLY A 58 -14.27 -2.76 -8.27
CA GLY A 58 -13.29 -3.75 -8.71
C GLY A 58 -12.13 -4.00 -7.73
N TYR A 59 -12.05 -3.25 -6.63
CA TYR A 59 -10.97 -3.36 -5.62
C TYR A 59 -11.46 -3.80 -4.25
N VAL A 60 -12.78 -3.98 -4.07
CA VAL A 60 -13.31 -4.51 -2.79
C VAL A 60 -12.97 -5.99 -2.63
N GLU A 61 -12.85 -6.42 -1.39
CA GLU A 61 -12.52 -7.82 -1.05
C GLU A 61 -13.53 -8.83 -1.64
N SER A 62 -14.81 -8.45 -1.76
CA SER A 62 -15.86 -9.26 -2.37
C SER A 62 -16.86 -8.42 -3.13
N ALA A 63 -16.86 -8.53 -4.45
CA ALA A 63 -17.85 -7.91 -5.32
C ALA A 63 -19.26 -8.46 -5.03
N ALA A 64 -19.37 -9.75 -4.72
CA ALA A 64 -20.65 -10.40 -4.41
C ALA A 64 -21.34 -9.81 -3.16
N LEU A 65 -20.58 -9.49 -2.11
CA LEU A 65 -21.10 -8.80 -0.93
C LEU A 65 -21.53 -7.38 -1.26
N LEU A 66 -20.76 -6.65 -2.06
CA LEU A 66 -21.07 -5.29 -2.49
C LEU A 66 -22.39 -5.24 -3.29
N GLU A 67 -22.65 -6.24 -4.14
CA GLU A 67 -23.87 -6.35 -4.93
C GLU A 67 -25.08 -6.82 -4.12
N SER A 68 -24.86 -7.63 -3.06
CA SER A 68 -25.94 -8.25 -2.29
C SER A 68 -26.47 -7.38 -1.15
N ILE A 69 -25.66 -6.43 -0.65
CA ILE A 69 -26.01 -5.62 0.52
C ILE A 69 -26.39 -4.20 0.07
N ASN A 70 -27.59 -3.77 0.45
CA ASN A 70 -28.13 -2.45 0.06
C ASN A 70 -27.69 -1.29 0.95
N LYS A 71 -27.24 -1.57 2.19
CA LYS A 71 -26.79 -0.54 3.13
C LYS A 71 -25.27 -0.51 3.13
N ILE A 72 -24.69 0.40 2.38
CA ILE A 72 -23.24 0.51 2.17
C ILE A 72 -22.74 1.82 2.78
N ALA A 73 -21.71 1.76 3.60
CA ALA A 73 -20.93 2.92 4.03
C ALA A 73 -19.53 2.82 3.43
N VAL A 74 -19.01 3.91 2.87
CA VAL A 74 -17.65 3.97 2.31
C VAL A 74 -16.83 4.99 3.10
N ILE A 75 -15.64 4.59 3.56
CA ILE A 75 -14.66 5.46 4.22
C ILE A 75 -13.35 5.32 3.45
N ASP A 76 -12.96 6.35 2.72
CA ASP A 76 -11.79 6.27 1.84
C ASP A 76 -11.08 7.61 1.68
N HIS A 77 -9.77 7.56 1.51
CA HIS A 77 -8.91 8.73 1.28
C HIS A 77 -8.27 8.76 -0.11
N HIS A 78 -8.53 7.75 -0.94
CA HIS A 78 -8.01 7.72 -2.30
C HIS A 78 -8.74 8.71 -3.21
N ARG A 79 -8.09 9.14 -4.28
CA ARG A 79 -8.73 9.96 -5.29
C ARG A 79 -9.93 9.23 -5.88
N ARG A 80 -11.09 9.89 -5.94
CA ARG A 80 -12.30 9.29 -6.50
C ARG A 80 -12.10 8.95 -7.98
N ALA A 81 -12.32 7.70 -8.34
CA ALA A 81 -12.30 7.23 -9.71
C ALA A 81 -13.66 7.46 -10.39
N ALA A 82 -13.70 7.34 -11.72
CA ALA A 82 -14.96 7.46 -12.46
C ALA A 82 -15.93 6.32 -12.14
N ASP A 83 -15.42 5.15 -11.79
CA ASP A 83 -16.14 3.91 -11.45
C ASP A 83 -16.23 3.72 -9.92
N TYR A 84 -16.55 4.77 -9.16
CA TYR A 84 -16.69 4.68 -7.71
C TYR A 84 -18.02 4.05 -7.26
N ILE A 85 -18.11 3.63 -6.00
CA ILE A 85 -19.34 3.08 -5.39
C ILE A 85 -20.35 4.21 -5.19
N GLU A 86 -21.34 4.31 -6.07
CA GLU A 86 -22.28 5.45 -6.12
C GLU A 86 -23.42 5.34 -5.10
N ASN A 87 -23.87 4.12 -4.77
CA ASN A 87 -25.06 3.85 -3.98
C ASN A 87 -24.79 3.75 -2.46
N ALA A 88 -23.69 4.29 -1.97
CA ALA A 88 -23.40 4.33 -0.54
C ALA A 88 -24.36 5.26 0.21
N VAL A 89 -25.01 4.75 1.28
CA VAL A 89 -25.87 5.55 2.17
C VAL A 89 -25.06 6.51 3.05
N VAL A 90 -23.79 6.20 3.27
CA VAL A 90 -22.80 7.08 3.91
C VAL A 90 -21.51 7.02 3.10
N SER A 91 -20.98 8.17 2.74
CA SER A 91 -19.68 8.27 2.06
C SER A 91 -18.84 9.32 2.75
N LEU A 92 -17.84 8.87 3.51
CA LEU A 92 -16.77 9.71 4.04
C LEU A 92 -15.56 9.57 3.12
N HIS A 93 -15.44 10.48 2.17
CA HIS A 93 -14.39 10.48 1.18
C HIS A 93 -13.57 11.75 1.28
N GLU A 94 -12.31 11.63 1.74
CA GLU A 94 -11.45 12.78 2.04
C GLU A 94 -10.02 12.57 1.49
N PRO A 95 -9.75 12.99 0.24
CA PRO A 95 -8.47 12.77 -0.43
C PRO A 95 -7.26 13.46 0.21
N TYR A 96 -7.50 14.38 1.15
CA TYR A 96 -6.43 15.07 1.87
C TYR A 96 -6.08 14.41 3.21
N ALA A 97 -6.85 13.41 3.65
CA ALA A 97 -6.49 12.59 4.79
C ALA A 97 -5.28 11.70 4.45
N SER A 98 -4.46 11.41 5.44
CA SER A 98 -3.28 10.58 5.26
C SER A 98 -3.63 9.12 4.98
N SER A 99 -4.73 8.63 5.56
CA SER A 99 -5.15 7.24 5.54
C SER A 99 -6.62 7.08 5.90
N ALA A 100 -7.23 5.95 5.56
CA ALA A 100 -8.55 5.58 6.06
C ALA A 100 -8.53 5.42 7.59
N SER A 101 -7.43 4.98 8.18
CA SER A 101 -7.25 4.89 9.63
C SER A 101 -7.30 6.25 10.34
N GLU A 102 -6.80 7.34 9.72
CA GLU A 102 -6.99 8.71 10.21
C GLU A 102 -8.47 9.06 10.28
N LEU A 103 -9.21 8.84 9.19
CA LEU A 103 -10.65 9.14 9.11
C LEU A 103 -11.46 8.35 10.14
N VAL A 104 -11.18 7.06 10.28
CA VAL A 104 -11.84 6.21 11.29
C VAL A 104 -11.50 6.70 12.70
N SER A 105 -10.25 7.08 12.97
CA SER A 105 -9.84 7.62 14.27
C SER A 105 -10.58 8.90 14.63
N GLU A 106 -10.81 9.79 13.65
CA GLU A 106 -11.62 11.00 13.84
C GLU A 106 -13.09 10.66 14.16
N LEU A 107 -13.70 9.73 13.43
CA LEU A 107 -15.07 9.29 13.69
C LEU A 107 -15.22 8.68 15.08
N LEU A 108 -14.27 7.86 15.51
CA LEU A 108 -14.32 7.18 16.81
C LEU A 108 -14.32 8.15 17.98
N GLN A 109 -13.76 9.36 17.86
CA GLN A 109 -13.79 10.38 18.90
C GLN A 109 -15.22 10.82 19.25
N TYR A 110 -16.16 10.70 18.30
CA TYR A 110 -17.57 11.05 18.49
C TYR A 110 -18.45 9.85 18.82
N LEU A 111 -17.99 8.64 18.49
CA LEU A 111 -18.82 7.43 18.60
C LEU A 111 -18.59 6.63 19.88
N VAL A 112 -17.35 6.64 20.39
CA VAL A 112 -16.96 5.83 21.55
C VAL A 112 -16.00 6.58 22.47
N PRO A 113 -16.07 6.37 23.80
CA PRO A 113 -15.04 6.88 24.69
C PRO A 113 -13.70 6.16 24.42
N THR A 114 -12.58 6.84 24.64
CA THR A 114 -11.23 6.29 24.43
C THR A 114 -11.02 4.96 25.18
N SER A 115 -11.60 4.83 26.39
CA SER A 115 -11.57 3.57 27.16
C SER A 115 -12.34 2.40 26.56
N GLY A 116 -13.09 2.66 25.49
CA GLY A 116 -13.82 1.63 24.76
C GLY A 116 -13.07 1.06 23.56
N ILE A 117 -11.82 1.49 23.33
CA ILE A 117 -10.93 1.01 22.28
C ILE A 117 -9.89 0.11 22.94
N LEU A 118 -9.70 -1.09 22.42
CA LEU A 118 -8.63 -1.99 22.88
C LEU A 118 -7.26 -1.46 22.42
N THR A 119 -6.22 -1.70 23.22
CA THR A 119 -4.86 -1.31 22.84
C THR A 119 -4.44 -1.86 21.48
N CYS A 120 -4.75 -3.12 21.18
CA CYS A 120 -4.45 -3.75 19.90
C CYS A 120 -5.20 -3.09 18.71
N GLU A 121 -6.43 -2.59 18.93
CA GLU A 121 -7.19 -1.83 17.91
C GLU A 121 -6.53 -0.47 17.66
N ALA A 122 -6.15 0.22 18.72
CA ALA A 122 -5.44 1.49 18.62
C ALA A 122 -4.08 1.33 17.93
N GLU A 123 -3.35 0.26 18.22
CA GLU A 123 -2.09 -0.07 17.56
C GLU A 123 -2.30 -0.40 16.07
N ALA A 124 -3.34 -1.18 15.73
CA ALA A 124 -3.67 -1.51 14.36
C ALA A 124 -4.01 -0.27 13.52
N MET A 125 -4.82 0.64 14.07
CA MET A 125 -5.14 1.92 13.41
C MET A 125 -3.91 2.82 13.28
N LEU A 126 -3.07 2.90 14.31
CA LEU A 126 -1.81 3.66 14.24
C LEU A 126 -0.84 3.05 13.23
N ALA A 127 -0.83 1.72 13.08
CA ALA A 127 -0.05 1.03 12.05
C ALA A 127 -0.53 1.39 10.64
N GLY A 128 -1.85 1.51 10.41
CA GLY A 128 -2.39 1.99 9.13
C GLY A 128 -1.93 3.42 8.80
N ILE A 129 -2.01 4.34 9.77
CA ILE A 129 -1.47 5.71 9.59
C ILE A 129 0.04 5.65 9.29
N TYR A 130 0.80 4.85 10.04
CA TYR A 130 2.24 4.72 9.87
C TYR A 130 2.63 4.20 8.48
N LEU A 131 1.88 3.22 7.95
CA LEU A 131 2.09 2.63 6.63
C LEU A 131 1.89 3.67 5.53
N ASP A 132 0.73 4.32 5.49
CA ASP A 132 0.35 5.26 4.43
C ASP A 132 1.19 6.54 4.42
N THR A 133 1.66 6.94 5.60
CA THR A 133 2.52 8.12 5.76
C THR A 133 4.00 7.80 5.63
N LYS A 134 4.37 6.55 5.40
CA LYS A 134 5.77 6.08 5.44
C LYS A 134 6.48 6.53 6.74
N GLY A 135 5.86 6.24 7.88
CA GLY A 135 6.36 6.63 9.18
C GLY A 135 6.31 8.14 9.44
N PHE A 136 5.23 8.79 9.04
CA PHE A 136 5.00 10.24 9.14
C PHE A 136 5.92 11.10 8.27
N ALA A 137 6.56 10.50 7.25
CA ALA A 137 7.44 11.22 6.33
C ALA A 137 6.70 11.87 5.16
N THR A 138 5.53 11.33 4.75
CA THR A 138 4.76 11.81 3.60
C THR A 138 3.28 11.93 3.96
N ARG A 139 2.52 12.78 3.23
CA ARG A 139 1.06 12.97 3.41
C ARG A 139 0.63 13.25 4.85
N THR A 140 1.49 13.78 5.68
CA THR A 140 1.26 13.99 7.10
C THR A 140 0.86 15.43 7.36
N GLY A 141 -0.36 15.63 7.83
CA GLY A 141 -0.90 16.95 8.23
C GLY A 141 -1.13 17.04 9.74
N VAL A 142 -1.66 18.15 10.20
CA VAL A 142 -2.03 18.35 11.60
C VAL A 142 -3.04 17.28 12.05
N ARG A 143 -4.06 17.00 11.24
CA ARG A 143 -5.09 15.98 11.51
C ARG A 143 -4.47 14.60 11.74
N THR A 144 -3.44 14.25 10.97
CA THR A 144 -2.71 12.97 11.12
C THR A 144 -2.07 12.85 12.49
N PHE A 145 -1.41 13.92 12.97
CA PHE A 145 -0.82 13.93 14.31
C PHE A 145 -1.88 13.94 15.42
N GLU A 146 -3.02 14.60 15.23
CA GLU A 146 -4.15 14.57 16.16
C GLU A 146 -4.76 13.17 16.27
N ALA A 147 -4.96 12.47 15.14
CA ALA A 147 -5.39 11.08 15.10
C ALA A 147 -4.38 10.17 15.80
N ALA A 148 -3.09 10.31 15.51
CA ALA A 148 -2.04 9.55 16.19
C ALA A 148 -2.00 9.83 17.71
N ALA A 149 -2.17 11.08 18.14
CA ALA A 149 -2.26 11.45 19.55
C ALA A 149 -3.50 10.85 20.24
N TYR A 150 -4.63 10.78 19.52
CA TYR A 150 -5.83 10.11 20.01
C TYR A 150 -5.58 8.61 20.24
N LEU A 151 -4.98 7.93 19.27
CA LEU A 151 -4.66 6.51 19.37
C LEU A 151 -3.62 6.23 20.47
N ARG A 152 -2.66 7.13 20.66
CA ARG A 152 -1.73 7.08 21.82
C ARG A 152 -2.47 7.16 23.16
N ARG A 153 -3.45 8.04 23.28
CA ARG A 153 -4.32 8.11 24.48
C ARG A 153 -5.17 6.86 24.69
N ALA A 154 -5.54 6.17 23.60
CA ALA A 154 -6.23 4.89 23.63
C ALA A 154 -5.31 3.70 23.99
N GLY A 155 -4.00 3.94 24.16
CA GLY A 155 -3.05 2.93 24.63
C GLY A 155 -2.10 2.40 23.56
N ALA A 156 -2.17 2.87 22.30
CA ALA A 156 -1.23 2.42 21.27
C ALA A 156 0.20 2.79 21.62
N GLU A 157 1.14 1.84 21.56
CA GLU A 157 2.56 2.06 21.77
C GLU A 157 3.33 2.10 20.44
N SER A 158 4.04 3.20 20.17
CA SER A 158 4.76 3.38 18.90
C SER A 158 5.84 2.30 18.67
N SER A 159 6.45 1.78 19.76
CA SER A 159 7.39 0.65 19.68
C SER A 159 6.72 -0.62 19.20
N ASP A 160 5.49 -0.88 19.60
CA ASP A 160 4.75 -2.08 19.23
C ASP A 160 4.21 -1.96 17.80
N VAL A 161 3.77 -0.77 17.41
CA VAL A 161 3.46 -0.47 16.00
C VAL A 161 4.68 -0.70 15.11
N LYS A 162 5.86 -0.21 15.50
CA LYS A 162 7.08 -0.41 14.72
C LYS A 162 7.46 -1.89 14.57
N ARG A 163 7.16 -2.72 15.57
CA ARG A 163 7.41 -4.17 15.52
C ARG A 163 6.59 -4.87 14.41
N LEU A 164 5.40 -4.38 14.10
CA LEU A 164 4.56 -4.93 13.01
C LEU A 164 5.22 -4.80 11.62
N PHE A 165 6.19 -3.91 11.48
CA PHE A 165 6.92 -3.68 10.23
C PHE A 165 8.35 -4.24 10.25
N GLN A 166 8.70 -5.05 11.25
CA GLN A 166 10.01 -5.71 11.30
C GLN A 166 10.07 -6.84 10.27
N SER A 167 11.18 -6.91 9.56
CA SER A 167 11.48 -8.00 8.66
C SER A 167 12.19 -9.13 9.40
N SER A 168 12.04 -10.37 8.94
CA SER A 168 12.90 -11.47 9.38
C SER A 168 14.35 -11.23 8.95
N PHE A 169 15.28 -11.94 9.58
CA PHE A 169 16.70 -11.86 9.19
C PHE A 169 16.91 -12.25 7.73
N ASP A 170 16.20 -13.27 7.24
CA ASP A 170 16.32 -13.74 5.86
C ASP A 170 15.80 -12.69 4.88
N GLN A 171 14.62 -12.09 5.14
CA GLN A 171 14.08 -10.98 4.33
C GLN A 171 15.02 -9.77 4.33
N TYR A 172 15.64 -9.46 5.47
CA TYR A 172 16.63 -8.41 5.55
C TYR A 172 17.85 -8.71 4.68
N MET A 173 18.37 -9.95 4.72
CA MET A 173 19.53 -10.35 3.93
C MET A 173 19.24 -10.38 2.43
N GLU A 174 18.05 -10.83 2.01
CA GLU A 174 17.61 -10.76 0.61
C GLU A 174 17.57 -9.31 0.11
N ARG A 175 16.98 -8.42 0.89
CA ARG A 175 16.94 -6.99 0.56
C ARG A 175 18.33 -6.39 0.47
N GLN A 176 19.25 -6.71 1.39
CA GLN A 176 20.61 -6.20 1.36
C GLN A 176 21.42 -6.70 0.17
N LYS A 177 21.24 -7.96 -0.25
CA LYS A 177 21.87 -8.48 -1.48
C LYS A 177 21.41 -7.68 -2.69
N LEU A 178 20.12 -7.41 -2.80
CA LEU A 178 19.55 -6.63 -3.90
C LEU A 178 20.08 -5.20 -3.89
N ILE A 179 20.08 -4.53 -2.74
CA ILE A 179 20.62 -3.17 -2.59
C ILE A 179 22.13 -3.11 -2.93
N SER A 180 22.91 -4.14 -2.59
CA SER A 180 24.34 -4.20 -2.86
C SER A 180 24.66 -4.32 -4.35
N SER A 181 23.70 -4.73 -5.19
CA SER A 181 23.83 -4.75 -6.64
C SER A 181 23.53 -3.39 -7.31
N ALA A 182 23.15 -2.39 -6.51
CA ALA A 182 22.70 -1.10 -7.02
C ALA A 182 23.84 -0.32 -7.70
N ARG A 183 23.47 0.39 -8.76
CA ARG A 183 24.35 1.32 -9.46
C ARG A 183 23.62 2.61 -9.81
N ASP A 184 24.38 3.68 -9.93
CA ASP A 184 23.88 4.96 -10.42
C ASP A 184 23.80 4.91 -11.97
N CYS A 185 22.60 5.16 -12.50
CA CYS A 185 22.34 5.25 -13.94
C CYS A 185 22.39 6.70 -14.45
N GLY A 186 22.73 7.65 -13.59
CA GLY A 186 22.69 9.08 -13.88
C GLY A 186 21.29 9.66 -13.75
N GLN A 187 21.16 10.97 -13.86
CA GLN A 187 19.90 11.71 -13.78
C GLN A 187 19.13 11.48 -12.44
N GLY A 188 19.83 11.02 -11.39
CA GLY A 188 19.22 10.68 -10.10
C GLY A 188 18.45 9.36 -10.11
N VAL A 189 18.78 8.43 -10.99
CA VAL A 189 18.18 7.09 -11.04
C VAL A 189 19.16 6.04 -10.54
N ILE A 190 18.76 5.32 -9.49
CA ILE A 190 19.48 4.15 -8.97
C ILE A 190 18.80 2.89 -9.48
N PHE A 191 19.57 1.97 -10.03
CA PHE A 191 19.09 0.70 -10.54
C PHE A 191 19.81 -0.47 -9.89
N ALA A 192 19.04 -1.45 -9.38
CA ALA A 192 19.53 -2.70 -8.82
C ALA A 192 18.90 -3.88 -9.54
N ILE A 193 19.67 -4.95 -9.76
CA ILE A 193 19.19 -6.17 -10.41
C ILE A 193 19.82 -7.41 -9.80
N THR A 194 19.04 -8.47 -9.64
CA THR A 194 19.51 -9.80 -9.27
C THR A 194 18.86 -10.88 -10.11
N GLY A 195 19.59 -11.95 -10.41
CA GLY A 195 19.06 -13.18 -11.01
C GLY A 195 18.44 -14.16 -9.99
N GLU A 196 18.48 -13.83 -8.70
CA GLU A 196 17.87 -14.64 -7.65
C GLU A 196 16.36 -14.33 -7.52
N GLU A 197 15.59 -15.31 -7.05
CA GLU A 197 14.21 -15.07 -6.64
C GLU A 197 14.22 -14.21 -5.38
N VAL A 198 13.38 -13.18 -5.38
CA VAL A 198 13.20 -12.26 -4.25
C VAL A 198 11.71 -12.06 -4.03
N ASP A 199 11.31 -11.99 -2.77
CA ASP A 199 9.94 -11.62 -2.44
C ASP A 199 9.61 -10.21 -2.94
N ARG A 200 8.41 -10.03 -3.49
CA ARG A 200 7.94 -8.75 -4.05
C ARG A 200 7.94 -7.62 -3.01
N ILE A 201 7.66 -7.96 -1.75
CA ILE A 201 7.67 -6.99 -0.65
C ILE A 201 9.10 -6.54 -0.36
N ALA A 202 10.05 -7.48 -0.27
CA ALA A 202 11.45 -7.19 -0.07
C ALA A 202 12.02 -6.33 -1.20
N ALA A 203 11.66 -6.62 -2.45
CA ALA A 203 12.05 -5.82 -3.61
C ALA A 203 11.46 -4.39 -3.60
N ALA A 204 10.19 -4.24 -3.20
CA ALA A 204 9.56 -2.94 -3.05
C ALA A 204 10.22 -2.12 -1.93
N GLN A 205 10.54 -2.76 -0.80
CA GLN A 205 11.28 -2.12 0.30
C GLN A 205 12.70 -1.73 -0.11
N ALA A 206 13.40 -2.56 -0.91
CA ALA A 206 14.70 -2.21 -1.47
C ALA A 206 14.62 -0.96 -2.37
N ALA A 207 13.58 -0.87 -3.20
CA ALA A 207 13.36 0.31 -4.03
C ALA A 207 13.10 1.57 -3.19
N ASP A 208 12.28 1.47 -2.12
CA ASP A 208 12.05 2.60 -1.20
C ASP A 208 13.35 3.00 -0.45
N GLU A 209 14.18 2.04 -0.05
CA GLU A 209 15.47 2.30 0.62
C GLU A 209 16.46 2.99 -0.31
N LEU A 210 16.60 2.52 -1.56
CA LEU A 210 17.44 3.16 -2.57
C LEU A 210 16.98 4.58 -2.91
N LEU A 211 15.66 4.83 -2.88
CA LEU A 211 15.09 6.17 -3.09
C LEU A 211 15.46 7.15 -1.96
N SER A 212 15.82 6.66 -0.78
CA SER A 212 16.24 7.49 0.36
C SER A 212 17.65 8.07 0.23
N ILE A 213 18.44 7.62 -0.77
CA ILE A 213 19.80 8.11 -1.02
C ILE A 213 19.73 9.54 -1.54
N ILE A 214 20.57 10.41 -1.01
CA ILE A 214 20.61 11.82 -1.39
C ILE A 214 20.89 11.96 -2.89
N GLY A 215 20.06 12.77 -3.58
CA GLY A 215 20.17 12.99 -5.02
C GLY A 215 19.44 11.94 -5.87
N THR A 216 18.81 10.94 -5.24
CA THR A 216 17.98 9.97 -5.96
C THR A 216 16.59 10.52 -6.17
N HIS A 217 16.12 10.49 -7.40
CA HIS A 217 14.78 10.90 -7.83
C HIS A 217 13.91 9.70 -8.20
N ALA A 218 14.55 8.60 -8.63
CA ALA A 218 13.87 7.33 -8.87
C ALA A 218 14.80 6.15 -8.55
N SER A 219 14.21 5.06 -8.11
CA SER A 219 14.86 3.77 -7.94
C SER A 219 14.13 2.71 -8.74
N VAL A 220 14.88 1.83 -9.38
CA VAL A 220 14.37 0.69 -10.14
C VAL A 220 15.04 -0.55 -9.61
N VAL A 221 14.24 -1.58 -9.31
CA VAL A 221 14.72 -2.84 -8.75
C VAL A 221 14.16 -3.97 -9.59
N ALA A 222 15.03 -4.83 -10.13
CA ALA A 222 14.66 -5.98 -10.94
C ALA A 222 15.12 -7.28 -10.28
N PHE A 223 14.28 -8.29 -10.30
CA PHE A 223 14.53 -9.57 -9.64
C PHE A 223 13.79 -10.70 -10.34
N ARG A 224 14.26 -11.93 -10.15
CA ARG A 224 13.59 -13.11 -10.71
C ARG A 224 12.27 -13.40 -9.99
N SER A 225 11.27 -13.77 -10.78
CA SER A 225 9.95 -14.23 -10.32
C SER A 225 9.50 -15.39 -11.22
N GLY A 226 9.86 -16.61 -10.84
CA GLY A 226 9.70 -17.79 -11.68
C GLY A 226 10.57 -17.72 -12.95
N ASN A 227 9.93 -17.83 -14.11
CA ASN A 227 10.60 -17.72 -15.41
C ASN A 227 10.77 -16.28 -15.93
N ASP A 228 10.22 -15.31 -15.20
CA ASP A 228 10.16 -13.92 -15.60
C ASP A 228 11.10 -13.05 -14.76
N MET A 229 11.38 -11.84 -15.23
CA MET A 229 11.97 -10.81 -14.40
C MET A 229 10.89 -9.79 -13.99
N ALA A 230 10.68 -9.64 -12.69
CA ALA A 230 9.80 -8.62 -12.14
C ALA A 230 10.59 -7.33 -11.89
N VAL A 231 9.94 -6.19 -12.13
CA VAL A 231 10.52 -4.87 -11.94
C VAL A 231 9.63 -4.05 -11.01
N SER A 232 10.22 -3.48 -9.97
CA SER A 232 9.58 -2.53 -9.06
C SER A 232 10.28 -1.19 -9.16
N ALA A 233 9.53 -0.12 -9.34
CA ALA A 233 10.07 1.23 -9.42
C ALA A 233 9.39 2.16 -8.42
N ARG A 234 10.18 3.08 -7.86
CA ARG A 234 9.73 4.13 -6.96
C ARG A 234 10.28 5.46 -7.42
N ALA A 235 9.54 6.53 -7.18
CA ALA A 235 10.00 7.88 -7.47
C ALA A 235 9.59 8.89 -6.40
N ALA A 236 10.42 9.92 -6.27
CA ALA A 236 10.14 11.13 -5.52
C ALA A 236 10.46 12.35 -6.42
N GLY A 237 9.54 13.32 -6.44
CA GLY A 237 9.73 14.55 -7.20
C GLY A 237 9.26 14.46 -8.66
N HIS A 238 10.14 14.79 -9.60
CA HIS A 238 9.76 15.05 -11.00
C HIS A 238 9.84 13.83 -11.93
N VAL A 239 10.42 12.73 -11.49
CA VAL A 239 10.48 11.51 -12.31
C VAL A 239 9.15 10.76 -12.22
N ASN A 240 8.57 10.42 -13.37
CA ASN A 240 7.36 9.63 -13.46
C ASN A 240 7.69 8.17 -13.79
N VAL A 241 7.70 7.31 -12.76
CA VAL A 241 8.03 5.88 -12.97
C VAL A 241 6.95 5.11 -13.70
N GLN A 242 5.70 5.60 -13.76
CA GLN A 242 4.67 5.00 -14.59
C GLN A 242 5.08 5.00 -16.07
N LEU A 243 5.46 6.17 -16.60
CA LEU A 243 5.90 6.32 -17.99
C LEU A 243 7.14 5.48 -18.29
N LEU A 244 8.03 5.33 -17.30
CA LEU A 244 9.22 4.49 -17.43
C LEU A 244 8.83 3.01 -17.50
N MET A 245 7.89 2.55 -16.66
CA MET A 245 7.45 1.15 -16.66
C MET A 245 6.55 0.82 -17.86
N GLU A 246 5.78 1.75 -18.39
CA GLU A 246 4.99 1.57 -19.61
C GLU A 246 5.88 1.23 -20.82
N ARG A 247 7.12 1.73 -20.88
CA ARG A 247 8.13 1.33 -21.91
C ARG A 247 8.54 -0.13 -21.83
N LEU A 248 8.35 -0.74 -20.65
CA LEU A 248 8.62 -2.15 -20.37
C LEU A 248 7.34 -3.01 -20.41
N GLY A 249 6.21 -2.43 -20.89
CA GLY A 249 4.91 -3.12 -20.92
C GLY A 249 4.23 -3.24 -19.54
N GLY A 250 4.70 -2.47 -18.56
CA GLY A 250 4.15 -2.41 -17.21
C GLY A 250 3.21 -1.22 -16.99
N GLY A 251 3.05 -0.81 -15.74
CA GLY A 251 2.20 0.31 -15.37
C GLY A 251 2.27 0.64 -13.88
N GLY A 252 1.40 1.51 -13.43
CA GLY A 252 1.34 1.96 -12.04
C GLY A 252 0.86 3.39 -11.92
N ASN A 253 1.49 4.14 -11.03
CA ASN A 253 1.28 5.58 -10.88
C ASN A 253 2.61 6.34 -10.90
N HIS A 254 2.52 7.67 -10.81
CA HIS A 254 3.68 8.56 -10.87
C HIS A 254 4.83 8.17 -9.92
N SER A 255 4.51 7.76 -8.68
CA SER A 255 5.48 7.50 -7.61
C SER A 255 5.80 6.02 -7.39
N ALA A 256 4.96 5.11 -7.88
CA ALA A 256 5.13 3.67 -7.73
C ALA A 256 4.59 2.94 -8.96
N ALA A 257 5.42 2.14 -9.60
CA ALA A 257 5.06 1.40 -10.79
C ALA A 257 5.85 0.08 -10.85
N GLY A 258 5.44 -0.82 -11.73
CA GLY A 258 6.11 -2.10 -11.93
C GLY A 258 5.90 -2.65 -13.33
N ALA A 259 6.73 -3.61 -13.70
CA ALA A 259 6.63 -4.34 -14.95
C ALA A 259 6.98 -5.82 -14.74
N GLN A 260 6.58 -6.66 -15.68
CA GLN A 260 6.96 -8.06 -15.72
C GLN A 260 7.49 -8.40 -17.11
N LEU A 261 8.78 -8.71 -17.17
CA LEU A 261 9.47 -9.06 -18.40
C LEU A 261 9.42 -10.59 -18.55
N LYS A 262 8.56 -11.06 -19.45
CA LYS A 262 8.28 -12.49 -19.62
C LYS A 262 9.45 -13.23 -20.26
N ASN A 263 9.81 -14.39 -19.70
CA ASN A 263 10.86 -15.28 -20.19
C ASN A 263 12.19 -14.55 -20.49
N THR A 264 12.57 -13.60 -19.63
CA THR A 264 13.73 -12.72 -19.83
C THR A 264 14.85 -13.13 -18.89
N THR A 265 16.09 -13.17 -19.38
CA THR A 265 17.27 -13.39 -18.53
C THR A 265 17.66 -12.10 -17.78
N PRO A 266 18.44 -12.19 -16.68
CA PRO A 266 18.91 -10.99 -15.97
C PRO A 266 19.70 -10.04 -16.85
N GLU A 267 20.53 -10.56 -17.79
CA GLU A 267 21.35 -9.78 -18.70
C GLU A 267 20.50 -9.02 -19.73
N GLU A 268 19.46 -9.69 -20.26
CA GLU A 268 18.49 -9.06 -21.17
C GLU A 268 17.67 -8.01 -20.46
N ALA A 269 17.21 -8.31 -19.22
CA ALA A 269 16.45 -7.37 -18.39
C ALA A 269 17.29 -6.14 -18.05
N ASP A 270 18.56 -6.31 -17.69
CA ASP A 270 19.50 -5.21 -17.44
C ASP A 270 19.56 -4.24 -18.64
N LYS A 271 19.73 -4.79 -19.84
CA LYS A 271 19.76 -4.00 -21.06
C LYS A 271 18.45 -3.28 -21.33
N LEU A 272 17.33 -3.99 -21.26
CA LEU A 272 16.00 -3.43 -21.52
C LEU A 272 15.68 -2.28 -20.55
N ILE A 273 15.95 -2.48 -19.26
CA ILE A 273 15.68 -1.46 -18.23
C ILE A 273 16.62 -0.27 -18.40
N THR A 274 17.90 -0.50 -18.68
CA THR A 274 18.86 0.59 -18.91
C THR A 274 18.48 1.42 -20.15
N ASP A 275 18.05 0.76 -21.24
CA ASP A 275 17.59 1.44 -22.44
C ASP A 275 16.28 2.21 -22.20
N ALA A 276 15.35 1.65 -21.39
CA ALA A 276 14.12 2.33 -21.00
C ALA A 276 14.39 3.59 -20.15
N ILE A 277 15.32 3.51 -19.19
CA ILE A 277 15.75 4.66 -18.39
C ILE A 277 16.33 5.75 -19.29
N ARG A 278 17.26 5.39 -20.18
CA ARG A 278 17.88 6.35 -21.12
C ARG A 278 16.84 7.01 -22.02
N GLY A 279 15.98 6.21 -22.66
CA GLY A 279 14.94 6.71 -23.55
C GLY A 279 13.94 7.63 -22.86
N TYR A 280 13.60 7.37 -21.60
CA TYR A 280 12.73 8.25 -20.80
C TYR A 280 13.30 9.68 -20.69
N PHE A 281 14.58 9.81 -20.41
CA PHE A 281 15.22 11.14 -20.29
C PHE A 281 15.52 11.81 -21.64
N ASP A 282 15.74 11.03 -22.68
CA ASP A 282 15.96 11.59 -24.02
C ASP A 282 14.67 12.23 -24.56
N ASP A 283 13.52 11.61 -24.35
CA ASP A 283 12.22 12.19 -24.73
C ASP A 283 11.94 13.48 -23.97
N GLN A 284 12.19 13.50 -22.65
CA GLN A 284 12.00 14.70 -21.85
C GLN A 284 12.89 15.89 -22.26
N ARG A 285 14.07 15.60 -22.81
CA ARG A 285 14.94 16.65 -23.36
C ARG A 285 14.38 17.22 -24.66
N THR A 286 13.79 16.37 -25.49
CA THR A 286 13.19 16.77 -26.77
C THR A 286 11.97 17.65 -26.55
N GLU A 287 11.06 17.25 -25.64
CA GLU A 287 9.86 18.04 -25.28
C GLU A 287 10.22 19.43 -24.75
N LYS A 288 11.22 19.56 -23.87
CA LYS A 288 11.67 20.86 -23.34
C LYS A 288 12.34 21.75 -24.40
N GLN A 289 12.87 21.20 -25.48
CA GLN A 289 13.42 21.99 -26.58
C GLN A 289 12.33 22.51 -27.51
N ASP A 290 11.22 21.80 -27.66
CA ASP A 290 10.10 22.19 -28.50
C ASP A 290 9.20 23.23 -27.80
N ASP A 291 9.04 23.17 -26.46
CA ASP A 291 8.32 24.17 -25.67
C ASP A 291 9.04 25.53 -25.56
N ASN A 292 10.33 25.59 -25.89
CA ASN A 292 11.13 26.83 -25.91
C ASN A 292 11.30 27.45 -27.32
N LYS A 293 10.60 26.96 -28.32
CA LYS A 293 10.54 27.53 -29.67
C LYS A 293 9.20 28.22 -29.94
#